data_fa7f87856b0b90c18dbd93a796343f48
#
_entry.id   fa7f87856b0b90c18dbd93a796343f48
#
_cell.length_a   1.000
_cell.length_b   1.000
_cell.length_c   1.000
_cell.angle_alpha   90.00
_cell.angle_beta   90.00
_cell.angle_gamma   90.00
#
_symmetry.space_group_name_H-M   'P 1'
#
loop_
_entity.id
_entity.type
_entity.pdbx_description
1 polymer ?
#
loop_
_entity_poly.entity_id
_entity_poly.type
_entity_poly.pdbx_seq_one_letter_code
_entity_poly.pdbx_strand_id
1 'polypeptide(L)'
;GSEMCIRDRCSQKHHLQAEIYKVFRSYGYEEIETPSIEYFEVFSKEVGTVPSRDLYKFFDREGNTLVLRPDFTPSVSRACATYFNPDQQVVTLCYTGNTFVNNSSYQGRLKETTQMGVERIGDDSPEADAELLAMTIESLLASGLTEFQISVGQVDYFKSLLKDAGLEEEVEERLRSLISQKNYFGVEDLVLSLIHISEPTRPEPIS
;
A
#
# COMPACT_ATOMS: atom_id res chain seq x y z
N GLY A 1 -34.22 -4.18 14.03
CA GLY A 1 -33.21 -5.10 13.47
C GLY A 1 -31.87 -4.43 13.13
N SER A 2 -31.83 -3.10 12.82
CA SER A 2 -30.61 -2.42 12.41
C SER A 2 -29.62 -2.09 13.57
N GLU A 3 -30.15 -1.74 14.74
CA GLU A 3 -29.29 -1.35 15.89
C GLU A 3 -28.55 -2.53 16.50
N MET A 4 -29.18 -3.71 16.55
CA MET A 4 -28.53 -4.93 17.05
C MET A 4 -27.36 -5.34 16.13
N CYS A 5 -27.50 -5.20 14.81
CA CYS A 5 -26.42 -5.45 13.86
C CYS A 5 -25.23 -4.49 14.01
N ILE A 6 -25.47 -3.21 14.38
CA ILE A 6 -24.39 -2.23 14.59
C ILE A 6 -23.59 -2.58 15.86
N ARG A 7 -24.26 -2.93 16.96
CA ARG A 7 -23.60 -3.31 18.21
C ARG A 7 -22.79 -4.60 18.09
N ASP A 8 -23.36 -5.60 17.42
CA ASP A 8 -22.68 -6.90 17.22
C ASP A 8 -21.44 -6.74 16.34
N ARG A 9 -21.54 -5.97 15.25
CA ARG A 9 -20.39 -5.65 14.39
C ARG A 9 -19.30 -4.86 15.11
N CYS A 10 -19.69 -3.93 15.99
CA CYS A 10 -18.74 -3.17 16.79
C CYS A 10 -17.98 -4.10 17.75
N SER A 11 -18.68 -5.00 18.45
CA SER A 11 -18.07 -5.98 19.34
C SER A 11 -17.14 -6.93 18.60
N GLN A 12 -17.57 -7.44 17.44
CA GLN A 12 -16.74 -8.29 16.58
C GLN A 12 -15.49 -7.57 16.10
N LYS A 13 -15.62 -6.30 15.67
CA LYS A 13 -14.48 -5.48 15.25
C LYS A 13 -13.46 -5.32 16.38
N HIS A 14 -13.90 -4.97 17.58
CA HIS A 14 -13.01 -4.79 18.74
C HIS A 14 -12.34 -6.10 19.15
N HIS A 15 -13.07 -7.22 19.11
CA HIS A 15 -12.48 -8.52 19.36
C HIS A 15 -11.39 -8.86 18.34
N LEU A 16 -11.68 -8.68 17.05
CA LEU A 16 -10.73 -8.88 15.96
C LEU A 16 -9.47 -8.03 16.14
N GLN A 17 -9.63 -6.74 16.43
CA GLN A 17 -8.51 -5.84 16.69
C GLN A 17 -7.66 -6.33 17.86
N ALA A 18 -8.29 -6.80 18.95
CA ALA A 18 -7.58 -7.29 20.12
C ALA A 18 -6.76 -8.56 19.81
N GLU A 19 -7.30 -9.48 19.01
CA GLU A 19 -6.57 -10.70 18.60
C GLU A 19 -5.37 -10.37 17.70
N ILE A 20 -5.54 -9.48 16.72
CA ILE A 20 -4.44 -9.04 15.85
C ILE A 20 -3.36 -8.31 16.67
N TYR A 21 -3.74 -7.45 17.62
CA TYR A 21 -2.76 -6.78 18.49
C TYR A 21 -1.95 -7.74 19.37
N LYS A 22 -2.53 -8.87 19.79
CA LYS A 22 -1.75 -9.90 20.50
C LYS A 22 -0.64 -10.45 19.64
N VAL A 23 -0.92 -10.67 18.34
CA VAL A 23 0.11 -11.11 17.39
C VAL A 23 1.19 -10.02 17.26
N PHE A 24 0.84 -8.77 16.97
CA PHE A 24 1.83 -7.69 16.83
C PHE A 24 2.74 -7.54 18.05
N ARG A 25 2.15 -7.60 19.25
CA ARG A 25 2.91 -7.53 20.53
C ARG A 25 3.80 -8.74 20.75
N SER A 26 3.41 -9.94 20.30
CA SER A 26 4.25 -11.15 20.44
C SER A 26 5.54 -11.05 19.61
N TYR A 27 5.54 -10.24 18.56
CA TYR A 27 6.71 -9.91 17.74
C TYR A 27 7.47 -8.66 18.25
N GLY A 28 7.04 -8.04 19.35
CA GLY A 28 7.71 -6.90 19.96
C GLY A 28 7.36 -5.55 19.34
N TYR A 29 6.26 -5.44 18.59
CA TYR A 29 5.82 -4.16 18.02
C TYR A 29 5.12 -3.31 19.07
N GLU A 30 5.50 -2.03 19.13
CA GLU A 30 4.95 -1.03 20.02
C GLU A 30 3.86 -0.22 19.34
N GLU A 31 2.80 0.10 20.08
CA GLU A 31 1.65 0.82 19.54
C GLU A 31 1.95 2.30 19.39
N ILE A 32 1.66 2.85 18.21
CA ILE A 32 1.72 4.28 17.91
C ILE A 32 0.36 4.82 17.48
N GLU A 33 0.03 6.02 17.92
CA GLU A 33 -1.11 6.77 17.45
C GLU A 33 -0.65 8.02 16.72
N THR A 34 -1.09 8.21 15.48
CA THR A 34 -0.81 9.40 14.68
C THR A 34 -2.09 10.21 14.46
N PRO A 35 -1.98 11.54 14.25
CA PRO A 35 -3.15 12.38 13.98
C PRO A 35 -3.94 11.92 12.76
N SER A 36 -5.27 12.05 12.82
CA SER A 36 -6.15 11.82 11.66
C SER A 36 -6.10 12.97 10.65
N ILE A 37 -5.70 14.16 11.10
CA ILE A 37 -5.54 15.36 10.30
C ILE A 37 -4.04 15.65 10.21
N GLU A 38 -3.55 15.80 8.99
CA GLU A 38 -2.14 16.02 8.70
C GLU A 38 -1.98 17.19 7.71
N TYR A 39 -0.79 17.77 7.66
CA TYR A 39 -0.44 18.72 6.61
C TYR A 39 -0.35 18.01 5.25
N PHE A 40 -0.84 18.70 4.21
CA PHE A 40 -0.85 18.16 2.84
C PHE A 40 0.56 17.74 2.36
N GLU A 41 1.59 18.46 2.79
CA GLU A 41 2.97 18.19 2.42
C GLU A 41 3.44 16.77 2.78
N VAL A 42 2.86 16.16 3.83
CA VAL A 42 3.18 14.79 4.24
C VAL A 42 2.81 13.78 3.15
N PHE A 43 1.78 14.10 2.35
CA PHE A 43 1.25 13.22 1.29
C PHE A 43 1.47 13.75 -0.13
N SER A 44 2.10 14.94 -0.28
CA SER A 44 2.26 15.60 -1.59
C SER A 44 3.40 15.02 -2.43
N LYS A 45 4.39 14.41 -1.80
CA LYS A 45 5.58 13.87 -2.47
C LYS A 45 5.28 12.44 -2.92
N GLU A 46 4.56 12.20 -3.95
CA GLU A 46 4.30 10.91 -4.65
C GLU A 46 4.66 9.57 -3.92
N VAL A 47 4.99 9.67 -2.64
CA VAL A 47 5.39 8.57 -1.75
C VAL A 47 4.16 7.81 -1.23
N GLY A 48 2.96 8.31 -1.54
CA GLY A 48 1.71 7.74 -1.08
C GLY A 48 0.99 6.92 -2.16
N THR A 49 0.31 5.88 -1.73
CA THR A 49 -0.52 5.01 -2.57
C THR A 49 -1.79 5.68 -3.10
N VAL A 50 -2.14 6.88 -2.60
CA VAL A 50 -3.37 7.59 -2.93
C VAL A 50 -3.06 8.88 -3.71
N PRO A 51 -3.57 9.00 -4.95
CA PRO A 51 -3.37 10.21 -5.75
C PRO A 51 -3.92 11.46 -5.05
N SER A 52 -3.25 12.61 -5.25
CA SER A 52 -3.62 13.88 -4.63
C SER A 52 -5.08 14.31 -4.88
N ARG A 53 -5.67 13.91 -6.01
CA ARG A 53 -7.09 14.18 -6.36
C ARG A 53 -8.08 13.41 -5.47
N ASP A 54 -7.64 12.29 -4.89
CA ASP A 54 -8.46 11.41 -4.08
C ASP A 54 -8.28 11.67 -2.56
N LEU A 55 -7.62 12.77 -2.20
CA LEU A 55 -7.48 13.22 -0.82
C LEU A 55 -8.64 14.13 -0.40
N TYR A 56 -9.11 13.99 0.84
CA TYR A 56 -9.96 14.97 1.50
C TYR A 56 -9.11 16.14 1.97
N LYS A 57 -9.23 17.31 1.31
CA LYS A 57 -8.47 18.53 1.59
C LYS A 57 -9.35 19.60 2.18
N PHE A 58 -8.81 20.34 3.15
CA PHE A 58 -9.45 21.49 3.77
C PHE A 58 -8.38 22.46 4.28
N PHE A 59 -8.79 23.61 4.83
CA PHE A 59 -7.87 24.63 5.28
C PHE A 59 -8.05 24.86 6.77
N ASP A 60 -6.94 25.14 7.47
CA ASP A 60 -6.98 25.68 8.81
C ASP A 60 -7.24 27.19 8.81
N ARG A 61 -7.24 27.81 10.00
CA ARG A 61 -7.48 29.27 10.13
C ARG A 61 -6.32 30.11 9.61
N GLU A 62 -5.15 29.56 9.54
CA GLU A 62 -3.91 30.17 9.08
C GLU A 62 -3.74 30.04 7.55
N GLY A 63 -4.61 29.28 6.87
CA GLY A 63 -4.60 29.07 5.42
C GLY A 63 -3.73 27.90 4.97
N ASN A 64 -3.23 27.06 5.90
CA ASN A 64 -2.49 25.86 5.53
C ASN A 64 -3.45 24.80 4.97
N THR A 65 -3.00 24.06 3.97
CA THR A 65 -3.75 22.91 3.43
C THR A 65 -3.56 21.70 4.32
N LEU A 66 -4.67 21.20 4.85
CA LEU A 66 -4.74 19.99 5.66
C LEU A 66 -5.43 18.87 4.88
N VAL A 67 -5.17 17.62 5.27
CA VAL A 67 -5.82 16.45 4.73
C VAL A 67 -6.27 15.49 5.83
N LEU A 68 -7.35 14.74 5.58
CA LEU A 68 -7.60 13.53 6.34
C LEU A 68 -6.64 12.45 5.84
N ARG A 69 -5.95 11.76 6.76
CA ARG A 69 -4.95 10.75 6.39
C ARG A 69 -5.53 9.67 5.48
N PRO A 70 -4.98 9.47 4.29
CA PRO A 70 -5.40 8.39 3.39
C PRO A 70 -4.73 7.07 3.71
N ASP A 71 -3.59 7.12 4.42
CA ASP A 71 -2.71 6.01 4.77
C ASP A 71 -1.94 6.35 6.06
N PHE A 72 -1.45 5.34 6.76
CA PHE A 72 -0.68 5.51 8.01
C PHE A 72 0.82 5.65 7.76
N THR A 73 1.38 4.93 6.80
CA THR A 73 2.83 4.83 6.57
C THR A 73 3.54 6.18 6.49
N PRO A 74 3.05 7.20 5.75
CA PRO A 74 3.71 8.51 5.73
C PRO A 74 3.70 9.22 7.09
N SER A 75 2.60 9.12 7.85
CA SER A 75 2.49 9.72 9.18
C SER A 75 3.40 9.03 10.20
N VAL A 76 3.49 7.70 10.15
CA VAL A 76 4.39 6.90 11.01
C VAL A 76 5.85 7.18 10.64
N SER A 77 6.19 7.24 9.35
CA SER A 77 7.54 7.58 8.88
C SER A 77 7.98 8.96 9.35
N ARG A 78 7.09 9.96 9.28
CA ARG A 78 7.36 11.31 9.81
C ARG A 78 7.58 11.29 11.32
N ALA A 79 6.75 10.57 12.07
CA ALA A 79 6.91 10.44 13.51
C ALA A 79 8.23 9.74 13.85
N CYS A 80 8.58 8.69 13.10
CA CYS A 80 9.83 7.97 13.26
C CYS A 80 11.03 8.90 13.04
N ALA A 81 11.04 9.66 11.94
CA ALA A 81 12.10 10.63 11.65
C ALA A 81 12.21 11.76 12.69
N THR A 82 11.13 12.05 13.42
CA THR A 82 11.11 13.15 14.41
C THR A 82 11.53 12.68 15.81
N TYR A 83 11.12 11.49 16.23
CA TYR A 83 11.22 11.04 17.61
C TYR A 83 12.16 9.86 17.81
N PHE A 84 12.55 9.17 16.75
CA PHE A 84 13.43 8.01 16.79
C PHE A 84 14.69 8.26 15.96
N ASN A 85 15.68 7.40 16.12
CA ASN A 85 16.90 7.41 15.31
C ASN A 85 17.03 6.07 14.56
N PRO A 86 16.38 5.93 13.40
CA PRO A 86 16.34 4.67 12.66
C PRO A 86 17.71 4.24 12.11
N ASP A 87 18.69 5.17 12.02
CA ASP A 87 20.05 4.85 11.62
C ASP A 87 20.84 4.11 12.72
N GLN A 88 20.35 4.16 13.96
CA GLN A 88 21.03 3.56 15.11
C GLN A 88 20.28 2.37 15.71
N GLN A 89 18.98 2.25 15.44
CA GLN A 89 18.14 1.19 15.99
C GLN A 89 16.99 0.86 15.05
N VAL A 90 16.63 -0.41 14.98
CA VAL A 90 15.41 -0.85 14.31
C VAL A 90 14.19 -0.37 15.12
N VAL A 91 13.24 0.26 14.47
CA VAL A 91 12.01 0.74 15.08
C VAL A 91 10.85 -0.12 14.57
N THR A 92 10.13 -0.76 15.50
CA THR A 92 8.99 -1.64 15.23
C THR A 92 7.72 -1.05 15.83
N LEU A 93 6.82 -0.57 14.98
CA LEU A 93 5.61 0.12 15.38
C LEU A 93 4.37 -0.57 14.79
N CYS A 94 3.28 -0.57 15.55
CA CYS A 94 1.98 -1.01 15.06
C CYS A 94 0.89 0.03 15.34
N TYR A 95 -0.14 0.02 14.52
CA TYR A 95 -1.21 1.00 14.63
C TYR A 95 -2.58 0.41 14.28
N THR A 96 -3.63 1.09 14.75
CA THR A 96 -4.99 0.94 14.24
C THR A 96 -5.65 2.31 14.13
N GLY A 97 -6.53 2.46 13.16
CA GLY A 97 -7.34 3.67 13.02
C GLY A 97 -8.01 3.76 11.67
N ASN A 98 -8.66 4.88 11.43
CA ASN A 98 -9.39 5.09 10.21
C ASN A 98 -8.55 5.83 9.17
N THR A 99 -8.65 5.41 7.93
CA THR A 99 -8.13 6.08 6.73
C THR A 99 -9.27 6.59 5.89
N PHE A 100 -9.02 7.66 5.13
CA PHE A 100 -10.05 8.41 4.41
C PHE A 100 -9.63 8.64 2.96
N VAL A 101 -10.40 8.10 2.01
CA VAL A 101 -10.12 8.26 0.58
C VAL A 101 -11.36 8.78 -0.13
N ASN A 102 -11.22 9.88 -0.85
CA ASN A 102 -12.31 10.52 -1.58
C ASN A 102 -12.56 9.82 -2.93
N ASN A 103 -12.93 8.56 -2.87
CA ASN A 103 -13.28 7.77 -4.05
C ASN A 103 -14.53 8.31 -4.74
N SER A 104 -14.61 8.14 -6.06
CA SER A 104 -15.84 8.43 -6.79
C SER A 104 -16.99 7.55 -6.32
N SER A 105 -18.20 8.11 -6.22
CA SER A 105 -19.39 7.45 -5.66
C SER A 105 -19.83 6.22 -6.45
N TYR A 106 -19.35 6.04 -7.68
CA TYR A 106 -19.74 4.96 -8.60
C TYR A 106 -19.04 3.61 -8.36
N GLN A 107 -18.04 3.55 -7.46
CA GLN A 107 -17.22 2.35 -7.28
C GLN A 107 -17.61 1.50 -6.08
N GLY A 108 -18.63 1.88 -5.30
CA GLY A 108 -19.06 1.14 -4.09
C GLY A 108 -17.98 1.04 -2.99
N ARG A 109 -16.88 1.79 -3.12
CA ARG A 109 -15.78 1.80 -2.14
C ARG A 109 -16.13 2.67 -0.96
N LEU A 110 -15.79 2.21 0.24
CA LEU A 110 -15.94 3.00 1.46
C LEU A 110 -15.00 4.20 1.43
N LYS A 111 -15.51 5.35 1.87
CA LYS A 111 -14.74 6.59 2.01
C LYS A 111 -13.93 6.65 3.29
N GLU A 112 -14.33 5.86 4.27
CA GLU A 112 -13.66 5.65 5.55
C GLU A 112 -13.49 4.16 5.78
N THR A 113 -12.27 3.73 6.10
CA THR A 113 -11.93 2.32 6.32
C THR A 113 -11.06 2.22 7.57
N THR A 114 -11.32 1.25 8.43
CA THR A 114 -10.41 0.96 9.55
C THR A 114 -9.27 0.08 9.03
N GLN A 115 -8.05 0.49 9.32
CA GLN A 115 -6.83 -0.20 8.99
C GLN A 115 -6.05 -0.55 10.26
N MET A 116 -5.44 -1.71 10.26
CA MET A 116 -4.40 -2.11 11.21
C MET A 116 -3.14 -2.42 10.42
N GLY A 117 -1.99 -2.06 10.96
CA GLY A 117 -0.73 -2.31 10.28
C GLY A 117 0.47 -2.26 11.21
N VAL A 118 1.60 -2.65 10.67
CA VAL A 118 2.90 -2.60 11.31
C VAL A 118 3.91 -1.92 10.38
N GLU A 119 4.88 -1.24 10.98
CA GLU A 119 6.00 -0.63 10.28
C GLU A 119 7.29 -1.08 10.96
N ARG A 120 8.22 -1.62 10.17
CA ARG A 120 9.59 -1.93 10.58
C ARG A 120 10.53 -1.01 9.84
N ILE A 121 11.21 -0.13 10.55
CA ILE A 121 12.03 0.95 9.97
C ILE A 121 13.47 0.76 10.43
N GLY A 122 14.42 0.89 9.50
CA GLY A 122 15.84 0.73 9.78
C GLY A 122 16.37 -0.70 9.64
N ASP A 123 15.62 -1.59 9.00
CA ASP A 123 16.04 -2.97 8.71
C ASP A 123 15.53 -3.39 7.33
N ASP A 124 16.42 -3.64 6.38
CA ASP A 124 16.18 -4.06 5.01
C ASP A 124 16.57 -5.52 4.74
N SER A 125 16.74 -6.31 5.81
CA SER A 125 17.12 -7.70 5.72
C SER A 125 16.00 -8.61 5.19
N PRO A 126 16.32 -9.72 4.51
CA PRO A 126 15.34 -10.73 4.13
C PRO A 126 14.62 -11.36 5.34
N GLU A 127 15.27 -11.38 6.51
CA GLU A 127 14.69 -11.83 7.77
C GLU A 127 13.57 -10.92 8.24
N ALA A 128 13.69 -9.61 8.02
CA ALA A 128 12.64 -8.64 8.30
C ALA A 128 11.41 -8.89 7.42
N ASP A 129 11.60 -9.12 6.12
CA ASP A 129 10.52 -9.48 5.20
C ASP A 129 9.83 -10.78 5.59
N ALA A 130 10.62 -11.80 5.97
CA ALA A 130 10.08 -13.09 6.42
C ALA A 130 9.26 -12.95 7.72
N GLU A 131 9.71 -12.13 8.67
CA GLU A 131 8.97 -11.83 9.91
C GLU A 131 7.63 -11.15 9.60
N LEU A 132 7.60 -10.14 8.72
CA LEU A 132 6.37 -9.46 8.33
C LEU A 132 5.37 -10.40 7.64
N LEU A 133 5.86 -11.32 6.81
CA LEU A 133 5.03 -12.36 6.19
C LEU A 133 4.47 -13.32 7.23
N ALA A 134 5.30 -13.81 8.16
CA ALA A 134 4.85 -14.69 9.24
C ALA A 134 3.80 -14.03 10.12
N MET A 135 4.04 -12.77 10.53
CA MET A 135 3.10 -11.99 11.32
C MET A 135 1.77 -11.74 10.58
N THR A 136 1.82 -11.52 9.25
CA THR A 136 0.62 -11.40 8.42
C THR A 136 -0.18 -12.70 8.43
N ILE A 137 0.48 -13.85 8.25
CA ILE A 137 -0.16 -15.17 8.30
C ILE A 137 -0.82 -15.40 9.67
N GLU A 138 -0.09 -15.18 10.75
CA GLU A 138 -0.59 -15.36 12.11
C GLU A 138 -1.78 -14.42 12.41
N SER A 139 -1.73 -13.18 11.95
CA SER A 139 -2.82 -12.21 12.09
C SER A 139 -4.09 -12.67 11.35
N LEU A 140 -3.95 -13.22 10.15
CA LEU A 140 -5.08 -13.78 9.39
C LEU A 140 -5.67 -15.00 10.09
N LEU A 141 -4.84 -15.91 10.58
CA LEU A 141 -5.28 -17.08 11.36
C LEU A 141 -5.96 -16.66 12.66
N ALA A 142 -5.40 -15.70 13.39
CA ALA A 142 -5.99 -15.16 14.62
C ALA A 142 -7.33 -14.45 14.36
N SER A 143 -7.52 -13.92 13.14
CA SER A 143 -8.80 -13.33 12.71
C SER A 143 -9.89 -14.36 12.37
N GLY A 144 -9.54 -15.66 12.36
CA GLY A 144 -10.46 -16.76 12.03
C GLY A 144 -10.45 -17.15 10.55
N LEU A 145 -9.57 -16.57 9.72
CA LEU A 145 -9.38 -16.98 8.33
C LEU A 145 -8.49 -18.23 8.31
N THR A 146 -9.03 -19.35 7.81
CA THR A 146 -8.32 -20.65 7.75
C THR A 146 -7.89 -21.02 6.33
N GLU A 147 -8.53 -20.42 5.33
CA GLU A 147 -8.24 -20.67 3.92
C GLU A 147 -7.94 -19.35 3.21
N PHE A 148 -6.69 -19.12 2.88
CA PHE A 148 -6.23 -17.93 2.16
C PHE A 148 -4.94 -18.21 1.39
N GLN A 149 -4.63 -17.34 0.46
CA GLN A 149 -3.39 -17.35 -0.30
C GLN A 149 -2.69 -16.00 -0.14
N ILE A 150 -1.39 -16.04 0.11
CA ILE A 150 -0.54 -14.86 0.11
C ILE A 150 0.27 -14.86 -1.18
N SER A 151 0.17 -13.77 -1.94
CA SER A 151 1.00 -13.55 -3.13
C SER A 151 2.07 -12.53 -2.80
N VAL A 152 3.33 -12.91 -2.97
CA VAL A 152 4.48 -12.03 -2.74
C VAL A 152 4.98 -11.54 -4.08
N GLY A 153 5.10 -10.21 -4.22
CA GLY A 153 5.69 -9.57 -5.40
C GLY A 153 7.00 -8.89 -5.04
N GLN A 154 7.96 -8.92 -5.94
CA GLN A 154 9.22 -8.21 -5.80
C GLN A 154 9.42 -7.24 -6.96
N VAL A 155 9.58 -5.96 -6.63
CA VAL A 155 9.72 -4.88 -7.63
C VAL A 155 11.00 -5.05 -8.46
N ASP A 156 12.11 -5.48 -7.83
CA ASP A 156 13.39 -5.62 -8.53
C ASP A 156 13.40 -6.77 -9.53
N TYR A 157 12.65 -7.85 -9.27
CA TYR A 157 12.41 -8.89 -10.27
C TYR A 157 11.76 -8.31 -11.52
N PHE A 158 10.71 -7.52 -11.36
CA PHE A 158 10.03 -6.87 -12.48
C PHE A 158 10.92 -5.87 -13.20
N LYS A 159 11.67 -5.03 -12.46
CA LYS A 159 12.65 -4.09 -13.06
C LYS A 159 13.73 -4.81 -13.86
N SER A 160 14.25 -5.92 -13.31
CA SER A 160 15.26 -6.71 -14.01
C SER A 160 14.72 -7.31 -15.31
N LEU A 161 13.48 -7.83 -15.27
CA LEU A 161 12.81 -8.36 -16.45
C LEU A 161 12.63 -7.30 -17.55
N LEU A 162 12.21 -6.08 -17.18
CA LEU A 162 12.07 -4.97 -18.13
C LEU A 162 13.41 -4.54 -18.71
N LYS A 163 14.46 -4.48 -17.90
CA LYS A 163 15.82 -4.15 -18.31
C LYS A 163 16.38 -5.20 -19.29
N ASP A 164 16.17 -6.48 -18.99
CA ASP A 164 16.59 -7.57 -19.86
C ASP A 164 15.83 -7.56 -21.20
N ALA A 165 14.60 -7.10 -21.20
CA ALA A 165 13.79 -6.91 -22.40
C ALA A 165 14.23 -5.69 -23.25
N GLY A 166 15.11 -4.83 -22.71
CA GLY A 166 15.65 -3.66 -23.42
C GLY A 166 14.59 -2.62 -23.81
N LEU A 167 13.54 -2.48 -23.00
CA LEU A 167 12.46 -1.55 -23.27
C LEU A 167 12.87 -0.10 -22.98
N GLU A 168 12.30 0.83 -23.74
CA GLU A 168 12.44 2.26 -23.49
C GLU A 168 11.67 2.67 -22.23
N GLU A 169 12.16 3.69 -21.52
CA GLU A 169 11.61 4.16 -20.23
C GLU A 169 10.11 4.49 -20.30
N GLU A 170 9.67 5.09 -21.42
CA GLU A 170 8.25 5.41 -21.65
C GLU A 170 7.37 4.14 -21.70
N VAL A 171 7.89 3.08 -22.31
CA VAL A 171 7.21 1.77 -22.39
C VAL A 171 7.15 1.11 -21.02
N GLU A 172 8.24 1.19 -20.24
CA GLU A 172 8.27 0.69 -18.85
C GLU A 172 7.22 1.37 -17.97
N GLU A 173 7.14 2.71 -18.01
CA GLU A 173 6.15 3.47 -17.23
C GLU A 173 4.72 3.10 -17.64
N ARG A 174 4.46 2.97 -18.93
CA ARG A 174 3.15 2.57 -19.44
C ARG A 174 2.77 1.16 -18.98
N LEU A 175 3.72 0.22 -19.03
CA LEU A 175 3.53 -1.16 -18.58
C LEU A 175 3.22 -1.20 -17.07
N ARG A 176 3.98 -0.47 -16.26
CA ARG A 176 3.75 -0.31 -14.82
C ARG A 176 2.36 0.24 -14.52
N SER A 177 1.94 1.28 -15.25
CA SER A 177 0.62 1.88 -15.10
C SER A 177 -0.50 0.89 -15.41
N LEU A 178 -0.39 0.14 -16.51
CA LEU A 178 -1.38 -0.88 -16.89
C LEU A 178 -1.48 -2.02 -15.87
N ILE A 179 -0.34 -2.50 -15.36
CA ILE A 179 -0.30 -3.55 -14.33
C ILE A 179 -0.91 -3.06 -13.02
N SER A 180 -0.57 -1.84 -12.57
CA SER A 180 -1.12 -1.27 -11.34
C SER A 180 -2.64 -1.07 -11.42
N GLN A 181 -3.16 -0.78 -12.60
CA GLN A 181 -4.60 -0.67 -12.88
C GLN A 181 -5.27 -2.04 -13.09
N LYS A 182 -4.53 -3.15 -13.05
CA LYS A 182 -4.99 -4.51 -13.39
C LYS A 182 -5.60 -4.62 -14.80
N ASN A 183 -5.14 -3.77 -15.71
CA ASN A 183 -5.55 -3.77 -17.11
C ASN A 183 -4.69 -4.76 -17.92
N TYR A 184 -4.93 -6.04 -17.74
CA TYR A 184 -4.16 -7.11 -18.38
C TYR A 184 -4.32 -7.14 -19.90
N PHE A 185 -5.46 -6.74 -20.43
CA PHE A 185 -5.67 -6.58 -21.89
C PHE A 185 -4.75 -5.50 -22.47
N GLY A 186 -4.64 -4.33 -21.80
CA GLY A 186 -3.72 -3.29 -22.23
C GLY A 186 -2.26 -3.70 -22.12
N VAL A 187 -1.89 -4.56 -21.18
CA VAL A 187 -0.55 -5.15 -21.08
C VAL A 187 -0.29 -6.05 -22.29
N GLU A 188 -1.22 -6.94 -22.62
CA GLU A 188 -1.10 -7.85 -23.75
C GLU A 188 -0.97 -7.09 -25.07
N ASP A 189 -1.82 -6.10 -25.33
CA ASP A 189 -1.78 -5.25 -26.53
C ASP A 189 -0.45 -4.51 -26.63
N LEU A 190 0.08 -3.96 -25.54
CA LEU A 190 1.36 -3.26 -25.52
C LEU A 190 2.51 -4.22 -25.84
N VAL A 191 2.55 -5.39 -25.22
CA VAL A 191 3.60 -6.39 -25.46
C VAL A 191 3.55 -6.89 -26.90
N LEU A 192 2.37 -7.19 -27.44
CA LEU A 192 2.21 -7.60 -28.85
C LEU A 192 2.67 -6.51 -29.81
N SER A 193 2.40 -5.24 -29.54
CA SER A 193 2.88 -4.13 -30.37
C SER A 193 4.41 -4.05 -30.41
N LEU A 194 5.09 -4.37 -29.31
CA LEU A 194 6.56 -4.37 -29.25
C LEU A 194 7.19 -5.54 -30.02
N ILE A 195 6.54 -6.70 -30.02
CA ILE A 195 6.99 -7.88 -30.76
C ILE A 195 6.91 -7.60 -32.28
N HIS A 196 5.84 -6.96 -32.74
CA HIS A 196 5.69 -6.62 -34.16
C HIS A 196 6.68 -5.55 -34.69
N ILE A 197 7.19 -4.68 -33.81
CA ILE A 197 8.19 -3.68 -34.16
C ILE A 197 9.58 -4.32 -34.32
N SER A 198 9.84 -5.44 -33.67
CA SER A 198 11.14 -6.14 -33.68
C SER A 198 11.28 -7.22 -34.78
N GLU A 199 10.23 -7.51 -35.55
CA GLU A 199 10.39 -8.39 -36.71
C GLU A 199 11.17 -7.67 -37.82
N PRO A 200 12.35 -8.18 -38.25
CA PRO A 200 13.04 -7.61 -39.36
C PRO A 200 12.20 -7.74 -40.65
N THR A 201 11.88 -6.62 -41.26
CA THR A 201 11.25 -6.58 -42.60
C THR A 201 12.01 -7.53 -43.52
N ARG A 202 11.38 -8.63 -43.92
CA ARG A 202 11.91 -9.52 -44.95
C ARG A 202 12.17 -8.69 -46.21
N PRO A 203 13.41 -8.69 -46.80
CA PRO A 203 13.63 -8.04 -48.08
C PRO A 203 12.70 -8.68 -49.11
N GLU A 204 11.97 -7.83 -49.84
CA GLU A 204 11.22 -8.30 -51.01
C GLU A 204 12.17 -8.91 -52.03
N PRO A 205 11.81 -10.04 -52.65
CA PRO A 205 12.64 -10.61 -53.74
C PRO A 205 12.63 -9.66 -54.92
N ILE A 206 13.83 -9.24 -55.31
CA ILE A 206 14.06 -8.47 -56.53
C ILE A 206 13.69 -9.35 -57.73
N SER A 207 12.65 -8.93 -58.46
CA SER A 207 12.25 -9.51 -59.76
C SER A 207 13.13 -9.02 -60.89
#